data_5dcf72b7f503f5325e3e8fdb27f4d93d
#
_entry.id   5dcf72b7f503f5325e3e8fdb27f4d93d
#
_cell.length_a   1.000
_cell.length_b   1.000
_cell.length_c   1.000
_cell.angle_alpha   90.00
_cell.angle_beta   90.00
_cell.angle_gamma   90.00
#
_symmetry.space_group_name_H-M   'P 1'
#
loop_
_entity.id
_entity.type
_entity.pdbx_description
1 polymer ?
#
loop_
_entity_poly.entity_id
_entity_poly.type
_entity_poly.pdbx_seq_one_letter_code
_entity_poly.pdbx_strand_id
1 'polypeptide(L)'
;TPSVPPITQQPLLYDLCDRYGIYVLAEANESVTAKCVSHTSTMGKIIHRAQREPSETFRNHASIVMWSMGNESGNGNNFSTAEKAIKRLDTTRPTHYEGNSSFCDVTSCMYPSVDWLENVGRERLEKIQKGEIVKPHVVCEYAHAMGNSIGNFKEYWETYERYPALIGGFIWDWVDQSLRMPTPDGKGFYMAVGGDFGDKPNDGNFCTNGVIFSDRTLSAKSYEMKKIHQPIRIEALGNGKYRISNKRSMPIWKTSTGDTK
;
A
#
# COMPACT_ATOMS: atom_id res chain seq x y z
N THR A 1 -4.72 -4.90 0.18
CA THR A 1 -3.85 -5.11 -1.00
C THR A 1 -2.43 -4.80 -0.60
N PRO A 2 -1.47 -5.70 -0.77
CA PRO A 2 -0.09 -5.40 -0.44
C PRO A 2 0.44 -4.30 -1.38
N SER A 3 1.02 -3.25 -0.81
CA SER A 3 1.91 -2.37 -1.55
C SER A 3 3.26 -3.06 -1.66
N VAL A 4 3.92 -2.82 -2.76
CA VAL A 4 5.26 -3.34 -2.97
C VAL A 4 6.19 -2.14 -3.02
N PRO A 5 7.25 -2.12 -2.19
CA PRO A 5 8.16 -0.97 -2.14
C PRO A 5 8.96 -0.78 -3.44
N PRO A 6 9.54 0.41 -3.62
CA PRO A 6 9.96 0.98 -4.90
C PRO A 6 11.34 0.50 -5.37
N ILE A 7 11.65 -0.76 -5.25
CA ILE A 7 12.77 -1.33 -6.01
C ILE A 7 12.17 -1.82 -7.31
N THR A 8 12.77 -1.53 -8.44
CA THR A 8 12.38 -2.02 -9.76
C THR A 8 11.92 -3.46 -9.63
N GLN A 9 10.59 -3.64 -9.56
CA GLN A 9 10.00 -4.92 -9.26
C GLN A 9 10.38 -5.89 -10.38
N GLN A 10 10.71 -7.10 -10.01
CA GLN A 10 10.94 -8.11 -11.02
C GLN A 10 9.66 -8.29 -11.85
N PRO A 11 9.74 -8.37 -13.18
CA PRO A 11 8.58 -8.54 -14.05
C PRO A 11 7.65 -9.67 -13.60
N LEU A 12 8.20 -10.75 -13.08
CA LEU A 12 7.46 -11.89 -12.53
C LEU A 12 6.46 -11.49 -11.43
N LEU A 13 6.75 -10.45 -10.64
CA LEU A 13 5.81 -9.99 -9.62
C LEU A 13 4.52 -9.45 -10.24
N TYR A 14 4.65 -8.65 -11.30
CA TYR A 14 3.48 -8.12 -12.02
C TYR A 14 2.67 -9.23 -12.69
N ASP A 15 3.34 -10.20 -13.31
CA ASP A 15 2.69 -11.39 -13.88
C ASP A 15 1.90 -12.16 -12.83
N LEU A 16 2.48 -12.36 -11.64
CA LEU A 16 1.80 -13.01 -10.53
C LEU A 16 0.62 -12.19 -10.01
N CYS A 17 0.77 -10.87 -9.91
CA CYS A 17 -0.31 -9.97 -9.49
C CYS A 17 -1.46 -9.99 -10.49
N ASP A 18 -1.18 -9.98 -11.80
CA ASP A 18 -2.18 -10.13 -12.84
C ASP A 18 -2.93 -11.47 -12.71
N ARG A 19 -2.19 -12.55 -12.52
CA ARG A 19 -2.74 -13.90 -12.41
C ARG A 19 -3.60 -14.09 -11.17
N TYR A 20 -3.19 -13.53 -10.03
CA TYR A 20 -3.89 -13.70 -8.75
C TYR A 20 -4.88 -12.59 -8.43
N GLY A 21 -5.00 -11.58 -9.27
CA GLY A 21 -5.91 -10.46 -9.05
C GLY A 21 -5.50 -9.57 -7.88
N ILE A 22 -4.20 -9.34 -7.70
CA ILE A 22 -3.65 -8.47 -6.66
C ILE A 22 -3.42 -7.09 -7.27
N TYR A 23 -4.06 -6.06 -6.70
CA TYR A 23 -3.85 -4.70 -7.16
C TYR A 23 -2.48 -4.18 -6.76
N VAL A 24 -1.83 -3.47 -7.68
CA VAL A 24 -0.49 -2.92 -7.51
C VAL A 24 -0.56 -1.40 -7.64
N LEU A 25 -0.02 -0.71 -6.64
CA LEU A 25 0.43 0.67 -6.76
C LEU A 25 1.88 0.61 -7.24
N ALA A 26 2.11 0.86 -8.52
CA ALA A 26 3.45 0.80 -9.09
C ALA A 26 4.18 2.11 -8.80
N GLU A 27 5.18 2.01 -7.91
CA GLU A 27 5.94 3.17 -7.45
C GLU A 27 7.29 3.23 -8.13
N ALA A 28 7.70 4.45 -8.49
CA ALA A 28 9.03 4.73 -9.00
C ALA A 28 10.08 4.57 -7.90
N ASN A 29 11.29 4.18 -8.28
CA ASN A 29 12.41 3.99 -7.35
C ASN A 29 12.99 5.33 -6.87
N GLU A 30 12.14 6.18 -6.33
CA GLU A 30 12.48 7.45 -5.70
C GLU A 30 12.09 7.37 -4.23
N SER A 31 13.01 6.90 -3.41
CA SER A 31 12.87 6.90 -1.96
C SER A 31 14.05 7.61 -1.36
N VAL A 32 13.74 8.56 -0.50
CA VAL A 32 14.66 9.17 0.48
C VAL A 32 15.60 10.28 0.00
N THR A 33 15.48 11.37 0.75
CA THR A 33 16.56 12.17 1.32
C THR A 33 17.18 13.22 0.47
N ALA A 34 16.53 13.90 -0.38
CA ALA A 34 17.16 15.18 -0.55
C ALA A 34 16.14 16.27 -0.92
N LYS A 35 15.95 17.21 -0.03
CA LYS A 35 15.41 18.53 -0.38
C LYS A 35 16.03 19.12 -1.65
N CYS A 36 17.24 18.65 -2.03
CA CYS A 36 17.95 19.02 -3.26
C CYS A 36 17.49 18.23 -4.51
N VAL A 37 16.89 17.06 -4.38
CA VAL A 37 16.46 16.24 -5.54
C VAL A 37 15.30 16.89 -6.28
N SER A 38 14.44 17.60 -5.57
CA SER A 38 13.18 18.11 -6.09
C SER A 38 13.29 19.35 -7.00
N HIS A 39 14.43 20.06 -7.03
CA HIS A 39 14.55 21.36 -7.71
C HIS A 39 15.70 21.52 -8.72
N THR A 40 16.68 20.60 -8.76
CA THR A 40 17.83 20.76 -9.67
C THR A 40 17.57 20.20 -11.06
N SER A 41 18.09 20.86 -12.10
CA SER A 41 17.90 20.45 -13.49
C SER A 41 18.53 19.09 -13.83
N THR A 42 19.67 18.78 -13.22
CA THR A 42 20.36 17.50 -13.42
C THR A 42 19.58 16.35 -12.77
N MET A 43 19.14 16.54 -11.53
CA MET A 43 18.32 15.56 -10.83
C MET A 43 16.93 15.41 -11.46
N GLY A 44 16.38 16.50 -12.03
CA GLY A 44 15.12 16.44 -12.77
C GLY A 44 15.13 15.42 -13.90
N LYS A 45 16.24 15.28 -14.64
CA LYS A 45 16.38 14.27 -15.69
C LYS A 45 16.40 12.84 -15.13
N ILE A 46 17.06 12.63 -13.99
CA ILE A 46 17.14 11.32 -13.32
C ILE A 46 15.77 10.94 -12.80
N ILE A 47 15.12 11.83 -12.06
CA ILE A 47 13.76 11.63 -11.53
C ILE A 47 12.79 11.33 -12.67
N HIS A 48 12.81 12.14 -13.70
CA HIS A 48 11.94 11.96 -14.87
C HIS A 48 12.14 10.59 -15.54
N ARG A 49 13.39 10.11 -15.64
CA ARG A 49 13.69 8.77 -16.16
C ARG A 49 13.19 7.68 -15.24
N ALA A 50 13.52 7.75 -13.96
CA ALA A 50 13.15 6.74 -12.96
C ALA A 50 11.62 6.59 -12.82
N GLN A 51 10.88 7.66 -13.00
CA GLN A 51 9.41 7.64 -12.93
C GLN A 51 8.74 7.25 -14.24
N ARG A 52 9.37 7.53 -15.38
CA ARG A 52 8.86 7.16 -16.70
C ARG A 52 9.09 5.67 -16.99
N GLU A 53 10.23 5.13 -16.60
CA GLU A 53 10.65 3.77 -16.92
C GLU A 53 9.65 2.70 -16.45
N PRO A 54 9.12 2.72 -15.21
CA PRO A 54 8.09 1.78 -14.80
C PRO A 54 6.81 1.88 -15.63
N SER A 55 6.34 3.08 -15.95
CA SER A 55 5.12 3.27 -16.72
C SER A 55 5.29 2.86 -18.20
N GLU A 56 6.47 3.02 -18.78
CA GLU A 56 6.76 2.52 -20.12
C GLU A 56 6.84 0.99 -20.17
N THR A 57 7.50 0.39 -19.17
CA THR A 57 7.79 -1.05 -19.15
C THR A 57 6.57 -1.87 -18.76
N PHE A 58 5.82 -1.41 -17.75
CA PHE A 58 4.79 -2.24 -17.09
C PHE A 58 3.35 -1.79 -17.35
N ARG A 59 3.10 -0.81 -18.20
CA ARG A 59 1.75 -0.27 -18.46
C ARG A 59 0.73 -1.30 -18.95
N ASN A 60 1.18 -2.42 -19.49
CA ASN A 60 0.29 -3.48 -19.99
C ASN A 60 -0.17 -4.46 -18.90
N HIS A 61 0.33 -4.34 -17.67
CA HIS A 61 -0.13 -5.17 -16.56
C HIS A 61 -1.46 -4.65 -16.01
N ALA A 62 -2.47 -5.50 -16.04
CA ALA A 62 -3.83 -5.16 -15.57
C ALA A 62 -3.90 -5.01 -14.05
N SER A 63 -2.98 -5.60 -13.31
CA SER A 63 -2.86 -5.48 -11.86
C SER A 63 -2.47 -4.08 -11.40
N ILE A 64 -1.76 -3.31 -12.24
CA ILE A 64 -1.38 -1.93 -11.89
C ILE A 64 -2.62 -1.05 -11.98
N VAL A 65 -3.02 -0.51 -10.83
CA VAL A 65 -4.21 0.36 -10.72
C VAL A 65 -3.86 1.83 -10.53
N MET A 66 -2.61 2.13 -10.18
CA MET A 66 -2.16 3.50 -9.89
C MET A 66 -0.64 3.61 -10.11
N TRP A 67 -0.19 4.77 -10.56
CA TRP A 67 1.23 5.15 -10.66
C TRP A 67 1.62 6.03 -9.49
N SER A 68 2.65 5.65 -8.73
CA SER A 68 3.23 6.45 -7.65
C SER A 68 4.61 6.98 -8.03
N MET A 69 4.84 8.24 -7.70
CA MET A 69 6.07 8.93 -8.10
C MET A 69 7.18 8.85 -7.06
N GLY A 70 7.01 8.08 -6.00
CA GLY A 70 8.03 7.86 -4.99
C GLY A 70 7.57 8.12 -3.57
N ASN A 71 8.52 7.98 -2.64
CA ASN A 71 8.30 8.06 -1.22
C ASN A 71 9.27 9.05 -0.56
N GLU A 72 8.77 9.92 0.34
CA GLU A 72 9.54 10.81 1.21
C GLU A 72 10.67 11.62 0.51
N SER A 73 10.51 11.92 -0.76
CA SER A 73 11.56 12.56 -1.59
C SER A 73 11.41 14.09 -1.72
N GLY A 74 10.65 14.68 -0.81
CA GLY A 74 10.44 16.11 -0.74
C GLY A 74 9.35 16.64 -1.66
N ASN A 75 9.30 17.95 -1.85
CA ASN A 75 8.24 18.63 -2.59
C ASN A 75 8.85 19.61 -3.60
N GLY A 76 8.78 19.30 -4.88
CA GLY A 76 9.37 20.15 -5.92
C GLY A 76 8.79 19.97 -7.30
N ASN A 77 9.12 20.90 -8.18
CA ASN A 77 8.59 20.99 -9.55
C ASN A 77 8.91 19.77 -10.41
N ASN A 78 9.96 19.01 -10.08
CA ASN A 78 10.34 17.81 -10.81
C ASN A 78 9.24 16.75 -10.78
N PHE A 79 8.56 16.57 -9.63
CA PHE A 79 7.45 15.63 -9.50
C PHE A 79 6.23 16.03 -10.33
N SER A 80 5.88 17.32 -10.36
CA SER A 80 4.82 17.81 -11.25
C SER A 80 5.15 17.62 -12.75
N THR A 81 6.43 17.74 -13.11
CA THR A 81 6.89 17.47 -14.48
C THR A 81 6.81 15.98 -14.81
N ALA A 82 7.18 15.14 -13.86
CA ALA A 82 7.13 13.69 -14.01
C ALA A 82 5.68 13.17 -14.09
N GLU A 83 4.78 13.73 -13.30
CA GLU A 83 3.34 13.43 -13.40
C GLU A 83 2.82 13.68 -14.81
N LYS A 84 3.12 14.84 -15.38
CA LYS A 84 2.74 15.16 -16.77
C LYS A 84 3.34 14.19 -17.79
N ALA A 85 4.54 13.67 -17.53
CA ALA A 85 5.15 12.68 -18.40
C ALA A 85 4.46 11.33 -18.32
N ILE A 86 4.10 10.88 -17.12
CA ILE A 86 3.31 9.67 -16.91
C ILE A 86 1.96 9.78 -17.62
N LYS A 87 1.26 10.92 -17.44
CA LYS A 87 -0.03 11.18 -18.09
C LYS A 87 0.01 11.22 -19.63
N ARG A 88 1.16 11.50 -20.23
CA ARG A 88 1.34 11.35 -21.68
C ARG A 88 1.42 9.91 -22.14
N LEU A 89 1.87 9.00 -21.27
CA LEU A 89 2.01 7.58 -21.57
C LEU A 89 0.75 6.79 -21.21
N ASP A 90 0.12 7.16 -20.11
CA ASP A 90 -1.07 6.49 -19.61
C ASP A 90 -2.05 7.49 -18.98
N THR A 91 -3.18 7.70 -19.65
CA THR A 91 -4.27 8.55 -19.18
C THR A 91 -5.36 7.77 -18.44
N THR A 92 -5.22 6.45 -18.36
CA THR A 92 -6.27 5.57 -17.81
C THR A 92 -6.12 5.34 -16.31
N ARG A 93 -4.89 5.39 -15.79
CA ARG A 93 -4.60 5.17 -14.38
C ARG A 93 -4.33 6.48 -13.64
N PRO A 94 -4.81 6.61 -12.40
CA PRO A 94 -4.54 7.78 -11.57
C PRO A 94 -3.06 7.82 -11.14
N THR A 95 -2.62 9.03 -10.83
CA THR A 95 -1.29 9.31 -10.30
C THR A 95 -1.36 9.61 -8.79
N HIS A 96 -0.28 9.24 -8.09
CA HIS A 96 -0.10 9.39 -6.66
C HIS A 96 1.31 9.90 -6.34
N TYR A 97 1.42 10.73 -5.33
CA TYR A 97 2.66 11.09 -4.65
C TYR A 97 2.35 11.58 -3.24
N GLU A 98 2.95 10.94 -2.22
CA GLU A 98 2.64 11.30 -0.83
C GLU A 98 3.18 12.66 -0.42
N GLY A 99 4.38 13.05 -0.88
CA GLY A 99 5.04 14.32 -0.51
C GLY A 99 4.31 15.57 -1.01
N ASN A 100 3.50 15.46 -2.08
CA ASN A 100 2.62 16.53 -2.56
C ASN A 100 1.54 16.02 -3.51
N SER A 101 0.35 15.86 -3.01
CA SER A 101 -0.78 15.40 -3.83
C SER A 101 -1.53 16.50 -4.59
N SER A 102 -1.07 17.74 -4.55
CA SER A 102 -1.80 18.85 -5.21
C SER A 102 -1.95 18.68 -6.72
N PHE A 103 -0.93 18.13 -7.38
CA PHE A 103 -0.91 17.87 -8.83
C PHE A 103 -1.31 16.44 -9.20
N CYS A 104 -1.47 15.53 -8.25
CA CYS A 104 -1.89 14.15 -8.47
C CYS A 104 -3.40 14.00 -8.54
N ASP A 105 -3.87 12.87 -9.08
CA ASP A 105 -5.30 12.54 -9.12
C ASP A 105 -5.82 12.10 -7.74
N VAL A 106 -4.95 11.54 -6.91
CA VAL A 106 -5.29 10.99 -5.59
C VAL A 106 -4.54 11.77 -4.51
N THR A 107 -5.20 12.04 -3.39
CA THR A 107 -4.54 12.58 -2.20
C THR A 107 -4.07 11.44 -1.30
N SER A 108 -3.01 11.66 -0.52
CA SER A 108 -2.55 10.65 0.43
C SER A 108 -1.92 11.27 1.68
N CYS A 109 -1.72 10.42 2.67
CA CYS A 109 -0.93 10.70 3.87
C CYS A 109 -0.39 9.39 4.45
N MET A 110 0.55 9.52 5.41
CA MET A 110 1.08 8.41 6.19
C MET A 110 0.53 8.48 7.61
N TYR A 111 0.26 7.34 8.20
CA TYR A 111 -0.07 7.13 9.62
C TYR A 111 -1.08 8.12 10.23
N PRO A 112 -2.19 8.45 9.55
CA PRO A 112 -3.22 9.28 10.15
C PRO A 112 -3.87 8.54 11.33
N SER A 113 -4.44 9.25 12.29
CA SER A 113 -5.36 8.62 13.25
C SER A 113 -6.67 8.23 12.57
N VAL A 114 -7.39 7.26 13.16
CA VAL A 114 -8.74 6.88 12.67
C VAL A 114 -9.68 8.07 12.67
N ASP A 115 -9.68 8.89 13.74
CA ASP A 115 -10.51 10.08 13.84
C ASP A 115 -10.23 11.11 12.74
N TRP A 116 -8.95 11.31 12.42
CA TRP A 116 -8.55 12.19 11.33
C TRP A 116 -9.09 11.65 9.98
N LEU A 117 -8.92 10.37 9.75
CA LEU A 117 -9.38 9.71 8.51
C LEU A 117 -10.90 9.77 8.40
N GLU A 118 -11.62 9.59 9.50
CA GLU A 118 -13.07 9.72 9.54
C GLU A 118 -13.52 11.14 9.20
N ASN A 119 -12.85 12.16 9.72
CA ASN A 119 -13.12 13.56 9.39
C ASN A 119 -12.92 13.85 7.90
N VAL A 120 -11.83 13.36 7.31
CA VAL A 120 -11.57 13.46 5.85
C VAL A 120 -12.66 12.76 5.05
N GLY A 121 -13.07 11.58 5.48
CA GLY A 121 -14.15 10.83 4.83
C GLY A 121 -15.48 11.56 4.85
N ARG A 122 -15.82 12.13 6.01
CA ARG A 122 -17.06 12.90 6.21
C ARG A 122 -17.09 14.17 5.36
N GLU A 123 -16.03 14.96 5.39
CA GLU A 123 -15.91 16.17 4.58
C GLU A 123 -16.10 15.88 3.09
N ARG A 124 -15.49 14.82 2.60
CA ARG A 124 -15.62 14.41 1.18
C ARG A 124 -17.00 13.91 0.85
N LEU A 125 -17.63 13.14 1.75
CA LEU A 125 -18.99 12.68 1.55
C LEU A 125 -19.98 13.87 1.45
N GLU A 126 -19.83 14.90 2.30
CA GLU A 126 -20.64 16.11 2.24
C GLU A 126 -20.47 16.85 0.90
N LYS A 127 -19.24 16.94 0.39
CA LYS A 127 -18.97 17.54 -0.93
C LYS A 127 -19.61 16.73 -2.07
N ILE A 128 -19.48 15.40 -2.03
CA ILE A 128 -20.11 14.50 -3.01
C ILE A 128 -21.63 14.67 -3.00
N GLN A 129 -22.24 14.76 -1.83
CA GLN A 129 -23.69 14.98 -1.68
C GLN A 129 -24.16 16.32 -2.26
N LYS A 130 -23.27 17.31 -2.29
CA LYS A 130 -23.51 18.61 -2.96
C LYS A 130 -23.23 18.60 -4.46
N GLY A 131 -22.82 17.45 -5.02
CA GLY A 131 -22.48 17.31 -6.45
C GLY A 131 -21.06 17.81 -6.78
N GLU A 132 -20.21 18.03 -5.78
CA GLU A 132 -18.83 18.45 -6.00
C GLU A 132 -17.93 17.26 -6.35
N ILE A 133 -16.96 17.49 -7.23
CA ILE A 133 -15.93 16.51 -7.55
C ILE A 133 -14.85 16.55 -6.48
N VAL A 134 -14.54 15.42 -5.87
CA VAL A 134 -13.48 15.27 -4.87
C VAL A 134 -12.42 14.28 -5.34
N LYS A 135 -11.15 14.53 -5.00
CA LYS A 135 -10.09 13.55 -5.23
C LYS A 135 -10.26 12.39 -4.24
N PRO A 136 -10.11 11.13 -4.66
CA PRO A 136 -10.01 10.02 -3.74
C PRO A 136 -8.83 10.18 -2.77
N HIS A 137 -8.88 9.49 -1.63
CA HIS A 137 -7.80 9.47 -0.66
C HIS A 137 -7.34 8.06 -0.38
N VAL A 138 -6.04 7.85 -0.43
CA VAL A 138 -5.36 6.61 -0.03
C VAL A 138 -4.45 6.89 1.16
N VAL A 139 -4.37 5.97 2.10
CA VAL A 139 -3.33 6.03 3.15
C VAL A 139 -2.15 5.20 2.67
N CYS A 140 -1.11 5.88 2.19
CA CYS A 140 0.02 5.23 1.55
C CYS A 140 0.86 4.38 2.52
N GLU A 141 0.82 4.71 3.81
CA GLU A 141 1.35 3.87 4.88
C GLU A 141 0.49 3.99 6.14
N TYR A 142 0.14 2.86 6.75
CA TYR A 142 -0.53 2.80 8.04
C TYR A 142 -0.24 1.49 8.76
N ALA A 143 -0.69 1.40 10.03
CA ALA A 143 -0.60 0.19 10.84
C ALA A 143 0.82 -0.42 10.82
N HIS A 144 1.85 0.42 11.10
CA HIS A 144 3.26 0.00 11.14
C HIS A 144 3.43 -1.29 11.94
N ALA A 145 3.85 -2.36 11.25
CA ALA A 145 3.71 -3.72 11.79
C ALA A 145 4.90 -4.19 12.65
N MET A 146 5.72 -3.27 13.14
CA MET A 146 6.84 -3.58 14.02
C MET A 146 6.36 -3.99 15.42
N GLY A 147 6.91 -5.07 15.95
CA GLY A 147 6.64 -5.53 17.31
C GLY A 147 5.17 -5.93 17.54
N ASN A 148 4.63 -5.54 18.70
CA ASN A 148 3.22 -5.73 19.05
C ASN A 148 2.37 -4.61 18.45
N SER A 149 1.83 -4.83 17.28
CA SER A 149 1.32 -3.79 16.41
C SER A 149 0.06 -4.19 15.66
N ILE A 150 -0.29 -3.35 14.69
CA ILE A 150 -1.51 -3.21 13.90
C ILE A 150 -2.76 -2.91 14.74
N GLY A 151 -2.59 -2.14 15.82
CA GLY A 151 -3.73 -1.63 16.60
C GLY A 151 -4.67 -0.77 15.74
N ASN A 152 -5.95 -0.79 16.07
CA ASN A 152 -7.03 -0.09 15.36
C ASN A 152 -7.21 -0.52 13.89
N PHE A 153 -6.67 -1.66 13.49
CA PHE A 153 -6.74 -2.10 12.09
C PHE A 153 -8.19 -2.30 11.62
N LYS A 154 -9.04 -2.81 12.49
CA LYS A 154 -10.47 -2.96 12.26
C LYS A 154 -11.15 -1.60 12.05
N GLU A 155 -10.85 -0.62 12.90
CA GLU A 155 -11.46 0.72 12.88
C GLU A 155 -11.06 1.48 11.60
N TYR A 156 -9.83 1.35 11.12
CA TYR A 156 -9.41 1.86 9.81
C TYR A 156 -10.27 1.28 8.69
N TRP A 157 -10.46 -0.04 8.68
CA TRP A 157 -11.24 -0.69 7.63
C TRP A 157 -12.72 -0.36 7.69
N GLU A 158 -13.30 -0.22 8.87
CA GLU A 158 -14.68 0.26 9.05
C GLU A 158 -14.84 1.70 8.51
N THR A 159 -13.82 2.53 8.68
CA THR A 159 -13.80 3.90 8.14
C THR A 159 -13.67 3.90 6.61
N TYR A 160 -12.77 3.09 6.04
CA TYR A 160 -12.67 2.96 4.58
C TYR A 160 -13.99 2.46 3.95
N GLU A 161 -14.64 1.48 4.56
CA GLU A 161 -15.90 0.94 4.06
C GLU A 161 -17.07 1.92 4.17
N ARG A 162 -17.01 2.86 5.09
CA ARG A 162 -18.04 3.88 5.32
C ARG A 162 -18.03 5.01 4.31
N TYR A 163 -16.86 5.41 3.85
CA TYR A 163 -16.69 6.61 3.04
C TYR A 163 -16.16 6.29 1.64
N PRO A 164 -16.96 6.46 0.56
CA PRO A 164 -16.59 6.02 -0.79
C PRO A 164 -15.36 6.74 -1.39
N ALA A 165 -15.00 7.91 -0.87
CA ALA A 165 -13.81 8.64 -1.30
C ALA A 165 -12.51 8.15 -0.62
N LEU A 166 -12.60 7.28 0.39
CA LEU A 166 -11.47 6.63 1.01
C LEU A 166 -11.24 5.28 0.34
N ILE A 167 -10.16 5.16 -0.43
CA ILE A 167 -9.93 3.99 -1.29
C ILE A 167 -9.06 2.91 -0.66
N GLY A 168 -8.75 3.05 0.62
CA GLY A 168 -7.98 2.07 1.41
C GLY A 168 -6.59 2.56 1.77
N GLY A 169 -5.72 1.63 2.15
CA GLY A 169 -4.35 1.94 2.56
C GLY A 169 -3.43 0.73 2.48
N PHE A 170 -2.14 0.99 2.70
CA PHE A 170 -1.09 0.00 2.64
C PHE A 170 -0.39 -0.13 3.99
N ILE A 171 -0.30 -1.36 4.51
CA ILE A 171 0.40 -1.63 5.76
C ILE A 171 1.91 -1.52 5.53
N TRP A 172 2.63 -0.85 6.38
CA TRP A 172 4.07 -0.90 6.45
C TRP A 172 4.52 -1.88 7.54
N ASP A 173 5.09 -3.09 7.19
CA ASP A 173 5.12 -3.60 5.83
C ASP A 173 4.67 -5.08 5.79
N TRP A 174 5.00 -5.83 4.75
CA TRP A 174 4.48 -7.17 4.57
C TRP A 174 5.29 -8.25 5.30
N VAL A 175 6.62 -8.19 5.24
CA VAL A 175 7.49 -9.25 5.75
C VAL A 175 8.71 -8.67 6.45
N ASP A 176 9.04 -9.21 7.63
CA ASP A 176 10.28 -8.89 8.32
C ASP A 176 11.49 -9.13 7.39
N GLN A 177 12.46 -8.22 7.41
CA GLN A 177 13.61 -8.23 6.50
C GLN A 177 14.90 -8.68 7.21
N SER A 178 14.80 -9.28 8.41
CA SER A 178 15.93 -9.86 9.11
C SER A 178 16.50 -11.09 8.39
N LEU A 179 17.79 -11.36 8.57
CA LEU A 179 18.51 -12.43 7.90
C LEU A 179 18.73 -13.61 8.83
N ARG A 180 18.51 -14.81 8.33
CA ARG A 180 18.76 -16.03 9.11
C ARG A 180 20.27 -16.32 9.20
N MET A 181 20.79 -16.31 10.42
CA MET A 181 22.21 -16.57 10.71
C MET A 181 22.36 -17.73 11.67
N PRO A 182 23.41 -18.57 11.53
CA PRO A 182 23.68 -19.62 12.52
C PRO A 182 24.12 -19.00 13.84
N THR A 183 23.75 -19.65 14.93
CA THR A 183 24.28 -19.28 16.25
C THR A 183 25.78 -19.55 16.34
N PRO A 184 26.58 -18.81 17.16
CA PRO A 184 28.02 -19.01 17.27
C PRO A 184 28.43 -20.43 17.66
N ASP A 185 27.58 -21.16 18.38
CA ASP A 185 27.81 -22.54 18.79
C ASP A 185 27.41 -23.57 17.70
N GLY A 186 26.88 -23.10 16.57
CA GLY A 186 26.46 -23.95 15.44
C GLY A 186 25.24 -24.83 15.69
N LYS A 187 24.57 -24.69 16.85
CA LYS A 187 23.43 -25.57 17.24
C LYS A 187 22.07 -25.03 16.83
N GLY A 188 21.99 -23.78 16.38
CA GLY A 188 20.73 -23.15 16.03
C GLY A 188 20.91 -22.02 15.04
N PHE A 189 19.88 -21.18 14.96
CA PHE A 189 19.94 -19.96 14.17
C PHE A 189 19.21 -18.82 14.91
N TYR A 190 19.50 -17.60 14.52
CA TYR A 190 18.78 -16.40 14.93
C TYR A 190 18.50 -15.51 13.72
N MET A 191 17.59 -14.59 13.88
CA MET A 191 17.26 -13.60 12.86
C MET A 191 18.06 -12.34 13.13
N ALA A 192 19.12 -12.15 12.34
CA ALA A 192 20.05 -11.02 12.46
C ALA A 192 19.43 -9.73 11.94
N VAL A 193 19.75 -8.65 12.61
CA VAL A 193 19.27 -7.29 12.32
C VAL A 193 20.45 -6.32 12.18
N GLY A 194 20.19 -5.03 12.01
CA GLY A 194 21.24 -4.03 11.93
C GLY A 194 22.15 -4.03 13.14
N GLY A 195 23.46 -3.97 12.92
CA GLY A 195 24.51 -4.07 13.94
C GLY A 195 25.04 -5.47 14.19
N ASP A 196 24.28 -6.53 13.91
CA ASP A 196 24.73 -7.91 14.10
C ASP A 196 25.88 -8.32 13.19
N PHE A 197 26.10 -7.57 12.10
CA PHE A 197 27.18 -7.75 11.14
C PHE A 197 28.37 -6.80 11.41
N GLY A 198 28.36 -6.04 12.51
CA GLY A 198 29.35 -5.02 12.80
C GLY A 198 29.21 -3.75 11.99
N ASP A 199 28.13 -3.59 11.26
CA ASP A 199 27.80 -2.42 10.45
C ASP A 199 27.50 -1.18 11.31
N LYS A 200 28.02 -0.02 10.87
CA LYS A 200 27.83 1.28 11.54
C LYS A 200 27.83 2.39 10.48
N PRO A 201 26.85 3.31 10.51
CA PRO A 201 25.64 3.31 11.37
C PRO A 201 24.67 2.20 11.01
N ASN A 202 23.71 1.87 11.91
CA ASN A 202 22.62 0.95 11.65
C ASN A 202 21.37 1.37 12.45
N ASP A 203 20.22 0.86 12.08
CA ASP A 203 18.92 1.14 12.70
C ASP A 203 18.40 -0.05 13.54
N GLY A 204 19.29 -0.98 13.92
CA GLY A 204 18.96 -2.13 14.76
C GLY A 204 17.87 -3.01 14.15
N ASN A 205 16.84 -3.27 14.92
CA ASN A 205 15.71 -4.10 14.51
C ASN A 205 14.63 -3.37 13.69
N PHE A 206 14.90 -2.17 13.17
CA PHE A 206 13.93 -1.41 12.36
C PHE A 206 13.60 -2.09 11.01
N CYS A 207 14.32 -3.14 10.64
CA CYS A 207 14.02 -4.04 9.53
C CYS A 207 12.99 -5.15 9.87
N THR A 208 12.49 -5.23 11.12
CA THR A 208 11.50 -6.23 11.56
C THR A 208 10.13 -5.60 11.76
N ASN A 209 9.57 -5.09 10.69
CA ASN A 209 8.30 -4.37 10.67
C ASN A 209 7.23 -5.05 9.80
N GLY A 210 7.40 -6.35 9.56
CA GLY A 210 6.49 -7.15 8.75
C GLY A 210 5.24 -7.67 9.48
N VAL A 211 4.16 -7.85 8.72
CA VAL A 211 2.97 -8.59 9.15
C VAL A 211 3.29 -10.08 9.34
N ILE A 212 4.23 -10.61 8.58
CA ILE A 212 4.75 -11.98 8.72
C ILE A 212 6.25 -11.97 9.02
N PHE A 213 6.74 -13.03 9.64
CA PHE A 213 8.15 -13.14 9.98
C PHE A 213 9.04 -13.37 8.75
N SER A 214 10.36 -13.14 8.91
CA SER A 214 11.36 -13.28 7.85
C SER A 214 11.40 -14.68 7.24
N ASP A 215 11.12 -15.72 8.02
CA ASP A 215 11.01 -17.11 7.58
C ASP A 215 9.66 -17.45 6.94
N ARG A 216 8.78 -16.44 6.75
CA ARG A 216 7.44 -16.54 6.20
C ARG A 216 6.42 -17.21 7.11
N THR A 217 6.75 -17.50 8.36
CA THR A 217 5.75 -17.94 9.33
C THR A 217 4.78 -16.81 9.68
N LEU A 218 3.55 -17.19 10.04
CA LEU A 218 2.49 -16.23 10.33
C LEU A 218 2.64 -15.68 11.75
N SER A 219 2.54 -14.38 11.89
CA SER A 219 2.43 -13.70 13.18
C SER A 219 0.97 -13.56 13.63
N ALA A 220 0.74 -13.17 14.87
CA ALA A 220 -0.61 -12.86 15.36
C ALA A 220 -1.31 -11.77 14.51
N LYS A 221 -0.56 -10.78 14.01
CA LYS A 221 -1.03 -9.70 13.15
C LYS A 221 -1.66 -10.20 11.85
N SER A 222 -1.07 -11.23 11.27
CA SER A 222 -1.55 -11.80 10.00
C SER A 222 -2.93 -12.45 10.12
N TYR A 223 -3.26 -13.00 11.28
CA TYR A 223 -4.60 -13.57 11.53
C TYR A 223 -5.67 -12.48 11.65
N GLU A 224 -5.36 -11.38 12.34
CA GLU A 224 -6.26 -10.22 12.40
C GLU A 224 -6.48 -9.61 11.01
N MET A 225 -5.40 -9.33 10.28
CA MET A 225 -5.45 -8.83 8.91
C MET A 225 -6.30 -9.73 8.01
N LYS A 226 -6.07 -11.05 8.05
CA LYS A 226 -6.85 -12.04 7.29
C LYS A 226 -8.34 -11.94 7.60
N LYS A 227 -8.70 -11.78 8.89
CA LYS A 227 -10.11 -11.68 9.31
C LYS A 227 -10.76 -10.41 8.80
N ILE A 228 -10.07 -9.28 8.89
CA ILE A 228 -10.61 -7.96 8.50
C ILE A 228 -10.71 -7.84 6.99
N HIS A 229 -9.71 -8.34 6.25
CA HIS A 229 -9.73 -8.37 4.78
C HIS A 229 -10.62 -9.45 4.18
N GLN A 230 -11.30 -10.25 5.01
CA GLN A 230 -12.17 -11.31 4.53
C GLN A 230 -13.22 -10.76 3.56
N PRO A 231 -13.31 -11.31 2.33
CA PRO A 231 -14.17 -10.76 1.29
C PRO A 231 -15.67 -11.04 1.52
N ILE A 232 -15.98 -11.98 2.41
CA ILE A 232 -17.36 -12.33 2.77
C ILE A 232 -17.59 -11.98 4.24
N ARG A 233 -18.60 -11.14 4.50
CA ARG A 233 -19.04 -10.81 5.85
C ARG A 233 -20.32 -11.57 6.15
N ILE A 234 -20.40 -12.18 7.31
CA ILE A 234 -21.59 -12.87 7.84
C ILE A 234 -22.00 -12.19 9.13
N GLU A 235 -23.22 -11.71 9.19
CA GLU A 235 -23.81 -11.04 10.36
C GLU A 235 -25.04 -11.82 10.83
N ALA A 236 -25.07 -12.18 12.11
CA ALA A 236 -26.25 -12.77 12.71
C ALA A 236 -27.32 -11.68 12.94
N LEU A 237 -28.53 -11.89 12.42
CA LEU A 237 -29.66 -10.98 12.58
C LEU A 237 -30.64 -11.45 13.68
N GLY A 238 -30.30 -12.54 14.40
CA GLY A 238 -31.19 -13.20 15.36
C GLY A 238 -32.17 -14.17 14.72
N ASN A 239 -32.84 -14.98 15.55
CA ASN A 239 -33.82 -15.96 15.13
C ASN A 239 -33.38 -16.89 13.99
N GLY A 240 -32.11 -17.29 13.98
CA GLY A 240 -31.52 -18.16 12.95
C GLY A 240 -31.32 -17.50 11.59
N LYS A 241 -31.50 -16.20 11.47
CA LYS A 241 -31.29 -15.44 10.24
C LYS A 241 -29.88 -14.84 10.20
N TYR A 242 -29.27 -14.85 9.01
CA TYR A 242 -27.95 -14.29 8.75
C TYR A 242 -28.00 -13.39 7.52
N ARG A 243 -27.20 -12.31 7.57
CA ARG A 243 -26.90 -11.50 6.39
C ARG A 243 -25.53 -11.87 5.88
N ILE A 244 -25.43 -12.22 4.60
CA ILE A 244 -24.16 -12.51 3.93
C ILE A 244 -23.92 -11.36 2.94
N SER A 245 -22.79 -10.68 3.09
CA SER A 245 -22.37 -9.57 2.23
C SER A 245 -21.07 -9.92 1.52
N ASN A 246 -21.02 -9.69 0.21
CA ASN A 246 -19.81 -9.80 -0.58
C ASN A 246 -19.15 -8.41 -0.68
N LYS A 247 -17.91 -8.27 -0.17
CA LYS A 247 -17.12 -7.04 -0.17
C LYS A 247 -16.19 -6.90 -1.38
N ARG A 248 -16.21 -7.85 -2.31
CA ARG A 248 -15.38 -7.77 -3.51
C ARG A 248 -15.92 -6.71 -4.46
N SER A 249 -15.06 -5.86 -4.98
CA SER A 249 -15.40 -4.84 -5.97
C SER A 249 -15.86 -5.44 -7.29
N MET A 250 -15.39 -6.65 -7.63
CA MET A 250 -15.87 -7.42 -8.77
C MET A 250 -16.56 -8.68 -8.26
N PRO A 251 -17.87 -8.85 -8.46
CA PRO A 251 -18.57 -10.05 -8.04
C PRO A 251 -18.15 -11.24 -8.91
N ILE A 252 -17.39 -12.17 -8.33
CA ILE A 252 -17.08 -13.47 -8.94
C ILE A 252 -18.16 -14.49 -8.52
N TRP A 253 -19.41 -14.07 -8.48
CA TRP A 253 -20.49 -15.03 -8.24
C TRP A 253 -20.99 -15.53 -9.58
N LYS A 254 -20.52 -16.72 -10.01
CA LYS A 254 -21.43 -17.63 -10.70
C LYS A 254 -22.32 -18.21 -9.61
N THR A 255 -23.60 -17.94 -9.66
CA THR A 255 -24.61 -18.58 -8.81
C THR A 255 -24.43 -20.09 -8.92
N SER A 256 -23.79 -20.72 -7.96
CA SER A 256 -23.98 -22.12 -7.71
C SER A 256 -25.19 -22.21 -6.78
N THR A 257 -26.34 -22.54 -7.32
CA THR A 257 -27.47 -23.04 -6.56
C THR A 257 -27.02 -24.37 -5.96
N GLY A 258 -26.49 -24.33 -4.76
CA GLY A 258 -26.25 -25.50 -3.94
C GLY A 258 -27.46 -25.67 -3.07
N ASP A 259 -28.33 -26.62 -3.41
CA ASP A 259 -29.33 -27.12 -2.47
C ASP A 259 -28.58 -27.76 -1.29
N THR A 260 -28.67 -27.12 -0.11
CA THR A 260 -28.33 -27.78 1.13
C THR A 260 -29.44 -28.73 1.52
N LYS A 261 -29.17 -30.01 1.42
CA LYS A 261 -29.90 -31.04 2.19
C LYS A 261 -29.42 -31.05 3.61
#